data_347a9a4736d02ad75d5978de3cb5e6da
#
_entry.id   347a9a4736d02ad75d5978de3cb5e6da
#
_cell.length_a   1.000
_cell.length_b   1.000
_cell.length_c   1.000
_cell.angle_alpha   90.00
_cell.angle_beta   90.00
_cell.angle_gamma   90.00
#
_symmetry.space_group_name_H-M   'P 1'
#
loop_
_entity.id
_entity.type
_entity.pdbx_description
1 polymer ?
#
loop_
_entity_poly.entity_id
_entity_poly.type
_entity_poly.pdbx_seq_one_letter_code
_entity_poly.pdbx_strand_id
1 'polypeptide(L)'
;MFGKEDRRVEHTRRALHQALIALVREKDYDQIAVREILDRAHVSRSTFYTHFAGKDELLVSGIEGIVMTSGRGHAPTSFSLPILEHHDQHRQTGRMSRQTRIALHGRLRALIARRIREDARRSMVGIGEAPALPPDLLAQFVASTFIVVLDWWLDTRSPLSPVEMDEVFCSLVAHAVHGARTASP
;
A
#
# COMPACT_ATOMS: atom_id res chain seq x y z
N MET A 1 26.89 -5.05 -2.78
CA MET A 1 27.53 -3.84 -3.40
C MET A 1 26.57 -3.38 -4.48
N PHE A 2 25.70 -2.37 -4.18
CA PHE A 2 24.77 -1.85 -5.16
C PHE A 2 25.52 -1.09 -6.25
N GLY A 3 25.28 -1.44 -7.52
CA GLY A 3 25.94 -0.82 -8.65
C GLY A 3 25.60 0.67 -8.77
N LYS A 4 26.44 1.43 -9.47
CA LYS A 4 26.24 2.87 -9.73
C LYS A 4 24.92 3.12 -10.49
N GLU A 5 24.48 2.15 -11.27
CA GLU A 5 23.23 2.13 -12.03
C GLU A 5 22.00 2.01 -11.12
N ASP A 6 22.03 1.10 -10.12
CA ASP A 6 20.96 0.94 -9.15
C ASP A 6 20.70 2.22 -8.35
N ARG A 7 21.76 2.93 -7.96
CA ARG A 7 21.64 4.20 -7.23
C ARG A 7 21.01 5.31 -8.10
N ARG A 8 21.29 5.31 -9.39
CA ARG A 8 20.73 6.30 -10.33
C ARG A 8 19.25 6.03 -10.57
N VAL A 9 18.86 4.78 -10.73
CA VAL A 9 17.46 4.34 -10.84
C VAL A 9 16.68 4.73 -9.59
N GLU A 10 17.19 4.42 -8.42
CA GLU A 10 16.55 4.75 -7.14
C GLU A 10 16.41 6.26 -6.93
N HIS A 11 17.41 7.04 -7.30
CA HIS A 11 17.35 8.50 -7.25
C HIS A 11 16.26 9.05 -8.18
N THR A 12 16.16 8.54 -9.42
CA THR A 12 15.13 8.92 -10.38
C THR A 12 13.73 8.58 -9.87
N ARG A 13 13.51 7.38 -9.34
CA ARG A 13 12.23 6.97 -8.76
C ARG A 13 11.82 7.88 -7.60
N ARG A 14 12.75 8.18 -6.72
CA ARG A 14 12.51 9.07 -5.58
C ARG A 14 12.16 10.50 -6.02
N ALA A 15 12.86 11.06 -7.01
CA ALA A 15 12.55 12.37 -7.56
C ALA A 15 11.13 12.42 -8.15
N LEU A 16 10.73 11.39 -8.91
CA LEU A 16 9.39 11.28 -9.48
C LEU A 16 8.29 11.18 -8.40
N HIS A 17 8.51 10.38 -7.34
CA HIS A 17 7.59 10.30 -6.21
C HIS A 17 7.44 11.65 -5.50
N GLN A 18 8.53 12.33 -5.20
CA GLN A 18 8.50 13.65 -4.56
C GLN A 18 7.77 14.68 -5.41
N ALA A 19 7.98 14.66 -6.73
CA ALA A 19 7.28 15.53 -7.66
C ALA A 19 5.77 15.26 -7.67
N LEU A 20 5.36 13.98 -7.72
CA LEU A 20 3.95 13.61 -7.66
C LEU A 20 3.30 14.04 -6.33
N ILE A 21 3.93 13.75 -5.19
CA ILE A 21 3.43 14.14 -3.86
C ILE A 21 3.26 15.67 -3.77
N ALA A 22 4.21 16.44 -4.28
CA ALA A 22 4.12 17.89 -4.30
C ALA A 22 2.91 18.38 -5.13
N LEU A 23 2.71 17.81 -6.32
CA LEU A 23 1.57 18.15 -7.20
C LEU A 23 0.22 17.78 -6.59
N VAL A 24 0.13 16.64 -5.92
CA VAL A 24 -1.12 16.20 -5.25
C VAL A 24 -1.53 17.15 -4.12
N ARG A 25 -0.58 17.88 -3.52
CA ARG A 25 -0.86 18.93 -2.53
C ARG A 25 -1.39 20.24 -3.15
N GLU A 26 -1.12 20.48 -4.43
CA GLU A 26 -1.46 21.71 -5.14
C GLU A 26 -2.79 21.61 -5.88
N LYS A 27 -3.16 20.41 -6.33
CA LYS A 27 -4.37 20.18 -7.13
C LYS A 27 -4.88 18.76 -7.08
N ASP A 28 -6.09 18.55 -7.59
CA ASP A 28 -6.72 17.24 -7.66
C ASP A 28 -5.87 16.25 -8.50
N TYR A 29 -5.72 15.03 -7.98
CA TYR A 29 -4.91 13.99 -8.61
C TYR A 29 -5.27 13.74 -10.07
N ASP A 30 -6.57 13.71 -10.40
CA ASP A 30 -7.03 13.43 -11.77
C ASP A 30 -6.60 14.52 -12.76
N GLN A 31 -6.36 15.74 -12.31
CA GLN A 31 -5.89 16.87 -13.11
C GLN A 31 -4.39 16.88 -13.33
N ILE A 32 -3.63 16.05 -12.62
CA ILE A 32 -2.17 15.98 -12.76
C ILE A 32 -1.84 15.24 -14.06
N ALA A 33 -1.16 15.92 -14.98
CA ALA A 33 -0.61 15.30 -16.18
C ALA A 33 0.80 14.73 -15.91
N VAL A 34 1.14 13.62 -16.56
CA VAL A 34 2.49 13.03 -16.46
C VAL A 34 3.56 14.07 -16.78
N ARG A 35 3.32 14.95 -17.77
CA ARG A 35 4.28 16.02 -18.15
C ARG A 35 4.66 16.89 -16.96
N GLU A 36 3.73 17.28 -16.10
CA GLU A 36 3.99 18.13 -14.94
C GLU A 36 4.87 17.43 -13.89
N ILE A 37 4.69 16.11 -13.75
CA ILE A 37 5.55 15.29 -12.89
C ILE A 37 6.98 15.28 -13.45
N LEU A 38 7.13 15.10 -14.76
CA LEU A 38 8.43 15.09 -15.45
C LEU A 38 9.16 16.42 -15.34
N ASP A 39 8.44 17.51 -15.61
CA ASP A 39 8.98 18.87 -15.54
C ASP A 39 9.47 19.19 -14.12
N ARG A 40 8.69 18.83 -13.09
CA ARG A 40 9.05 19.05 -11.68
C ARG A 40 10.18 18.13 -11.20
N ALA A 41 10.23 16.90 -11.66
CA ALA A 41 11.27 15.92 -11.29
C ALA A 41 12.56 16.11 -12.09
N HIS A 42 12.55 16.93 -13.14
CA HIS A 42 13.65 17.07 -14.12
C HIS A 42 14.04 15.72 -14.76
N VAL A 43 13.03 14.91 -15.08
CA VAL A 43 13.21 13.57 -15.66
C VAL A 43 12.66 13.55 -17.09
N SER A 44 13.38 12.92 -18.00
CA SER A 44 12.93 12.78 -19.39
C SER A 44 11.73 11.81 -19.50
N ARG A 45 10.89 12.03 -20.52
CA ARG A 45 9.74 11.17 -20.80
C ARG A 45 10.15 9.71 -21.05
N SER A 46 11.25 9.49 -21.78
CA SER A 46 11.77 8.14 -22.03
C SER A 46 12.18 7.45 -20.73
N THR A 47 12.90 8.15 -19.86
CA THR A 47 13.30 7.63 -18.55
C THR A 47 12.09 7.27 -17.69
N PHE A 48 11.03 8.09 -17.69
CA PHE A 48 9.80 7.77 -16.95
C PHE A 48 9.18 6.47 -17.40
N TYR A 49 8.94 6.32 -18.72
CA TYR A 49 8.29 5.14 -19.27
C TYR A 49 9.14 3.87 -19.24
N THR A 50 10.44 3.98 -18.95
CA THR A 50 11.28 2.83 -18.61
C THR A 50 10.91 2.24 -17.23
N HIS A 51 10.35 3.06 -16.34
CA HIS A 51 10.08 2.68 -14.95
C HIS A 51 8.60 2.54 -14.62
N PHE A 52 7.71 3.29 -15.30
CA PHE A 52 6.29 3.38 -14.96
C PHE A 52 5.44 3.48 -16.23
N ALA A 53 4.35 2.71 -16.31
CA ALA A 53 3.38 2.82 -17.40
C ALA A 53 2.53 4.11 -17.30
N GLY A 54 2.47 4.75 -16.12
CA GLY A 54 1.71 5.97 -15.91
C GLY A 54 1.79 6.48 -14.47
N LYS A 55 1.09 7.60 -14.19
CA LYS A 55 1.08 8.23 -12.85
C LYS A 55 0.48 7.33 -11.76
N ASP A 56 -0.46 6.45 -12.11
CA ASP A 56 -1.09 5.52 -11.18
C ASP A 56 -0.11 4.46 -10.70
N GLU A 57 0.72 3.94 -11.60
CA GLU A 57 1.78 3.00 -11.23
C GLU A 57 2.85 3.69 -10.37
N LEU A 58 3.23 4.93 -10.71
CA LEU A 58 4.12 5.72 -9.89
C LEU A 58 3.57 5.90 -8.47
N LEU A 59 2.28 6.25 -8.33
CA LEU A 59 1.65 6.43 -7.02
C LEU A 59 1.67 5.13 -6.20
N VAL A 60 1.26 4.02 -6.79
CA VAL A 60 1.24 2.71 -6.12
C VAL A 60 2.65 2.25 -5.74
N SER A 61 3.65 2.50 -6.58
CA SER A 61 5.04 2.10 -6.29
C SER A 61 5.64 2.85 -5.10
N GLY A 62 5.13 4.05 -4.77
CA GLY A 62 5.49 4.77 -3.55
C GLY A 62 5.06 4.01 -2.29
N ILE A 63 3.85 3.46 -2.31
CA ILE A 63 3.31 2.66 -1.21
C ILE A 63 3.93 1.25 -1.20
N GLU A 64 4.31 0.71 -2.36
CA GLU A 64 4.94 -0.62 -2.46
C GLU A 64 6.18 -0.74 -1.59
N GLY A 65 7.03 0.28 -1.57
CA GLY A 65 8.20 0.33 -0.69
C GLY A 65 7.80 0.18 0.78
N ILE A 66 6.78 0.91 1.22
CA ILE A 66 6.24 0.83 2.59
C ILE A 66 5.72 -0.57 2.88
N VAL A 67 4.84 -1.12 2.02
CA VAL A 67 4.25 -2.45 2.19
C VAL A 67 5.34 -3.52 2.27
N MET A 68 6.37 -3.46 1.43
CA MET A 68 7.39 -4.51 1.34
C MET A 68 8.48 -4.44 2.43
N THR A 69 8.68 -3.29 3.05
CA THR A 69 9.71 -3.11 4.09
C THR A 69 9.15 -3.17 5.52
N SER A 70 7.86 -2.91 5.70
CA SER A 70 7.22 -2.88 7.03
C SER A 70 7.18 -4.27 7.67
N GLY A 71 7.78 -4.44 8.85
CA GLY A 71 7.58 -5.56 9.75
C GLY A 71 7.69 -6.96 9.13
N ARG A 72 8.74 -7.25 8.36
CA ARG A 72 8.94 -8.59 7.79
C ARG A 72 8.93 -9.66 8.88
N GLY A 73 8.03 -10.63 8.75
CA GLY A 73 8.04 -11.87 9.53
C GLY A 73 7.26 -11.83 10.86
N HIS A 74 6.48 -10.77 11.17
CA HIS A 74 5.77 -10.69 12.44
C HIS A 74 4.28 -11.01 12.30
N ALA A 75 3.44 -10.08 11.90
CA ALA A 75 2.01 -10.29 11.78
C ALA A 75 1.51 -10.03 10.35
N PRO A 76 0.45 -10.69 9.88
CA PRO A 76 -0.12 -10.42 8.56
C PRO A 76 -0.66 -8.99 8.43
N THR A 77 -0.78 -8.25 9.52
CA THR A 77 -1.23 -6.86 9.60
C THR A 77 -0.10 -5.83 9.72
N SER A 78 1.17 -6.23 9.80
CA SER A 78 2.31 -5.35 10.08
C SER A 78 2.55 -4.21 9.07
N PHE A 79 1.86 -4.23 7.93
CA PHE A 79 1.90 -3.20 6.90
C PHE A 79 0.95 -2.03 7.16
N SER A 80 -0.08 -2.21 8.02
CA SER A 80 -1.21 -1.28 8.14
C SER A 80 -0.82 0.06 8.76
N LEU A 81 -0.18 0.07 9.91
CA LEU A 81 0.24 1.31 10.57
C LEU A 81 1.12 2.19 9.67
N PRO A 82 2.20 1.70 9.03
CA PRO A 82 3.01 2.53 8.14
C PRO A 82 2.23 3.12 6.95
N ILE A 83 1.24 2.41 6.41
CA ILE A 83 0.38 2.95 5.34
C ILE A 83 -0.56 4.03 5.89
N LEU A 84 -1.16 3.81 7.06
CA LEU A 84 -2.04 4.80 7.71
C LEU A 84 -1.27 6.07 8.06
N GLU A 85 -0.08 5.95 8.63
CA GLU A 85 0.82 7.10 8.91
C GLU A 85 1.18 7.85 7.63
N HIS A 86 1.51 7.13 6.55
CA HIS A 86 1.80 7.74 5.26
C HIS A 86 0.59 8.52 4.73
N HIS A 87 -0.62 7.97 4.82
CA HIS A 87 -1.83 8.67 4.41
C HIS A 87 -2.14 9.87 5.29
N ASP A 88 -1.92 9.78 6.60
CA ASP A 88 -2.14 10.89 7.52
C ASP A 88 -1.22 12.07 7.24
N GLN A 89 0.06 11.83 7.01
CA GLN A 89 1.03 12.85 6.60
C GLN A 89 0.64 13.56 5.29
N HIS A 90 -0.19 12.93 4.47
CA HIS A 90 -0.62 13.43 3.17
C HIS A 90 -2.12 13.73 3.12
N ARG A 91 -2.81 13.82 4.26
CA ARG A 91 -4.27 14.05 4.37
C ARG A 91 -4.79 15.31 3.67
N GLN A 92 -3.94 16.30 3.45
CA GLN A 92 -4.28 17.55 2.74
C GLN A 92 -4.08 17.44 1.23
N THR A 93 -3.95 16.22 0.71
CA THR A 93 -3.76 15.98 -0.71
C THR A 93 -5.03 16.24 -1.50
N GLY A 94 -4.86 16.67 -2.74
CA GLY A 94 -5.96 16.97 -3.67
C GLY A 94 -6.93 15.78 -3.83
N ARG A 95 -8.15 16.10 -4.20
CA ARG A 95 -9.20 15.11 -4.36
C ARG A 95 -8.88 14.14 -5.49
N MET A 96 -9.34 12.94 -5.33
CA MET A 96 -9.25 11.87 -6.32
C MET A 96 -10.67 11.43 -6.68
N SER A 97 -10.95 11.21 -7.97
CA SER A 97 -12.25 10.67 -8.37
C SER A 97 -12.49 9.29 -7.76
N ARG A 98 -13.75 8.97 -7.56
CA ARG A 98 -14.13 7.65 -7.03
C ARG A 98 -13.59 6.52 -7.92
N GLN A 99 -13.61 6.69 -9.24
CA GLN A 99 -13.14 5.69 -10.18
C GLN A 99 -11.63 5.45 -10.06
N THR A 100 -10.84 6.52 -9.99
CA THR A 100 -9.39 6.44 -9.79
C THR A 100 -9.06 5.79 -8.45
N ARG A 101 -9.76 6.16 -7.37
CA ARG A 101 -9.60 5.55 -6.05
C ARG A 101 -9.86 4.05 -6.06
N ILE A 102 -10.97 3.59 -6.68
CA ILE A 102 -11.29 2.17 -6.80
C ILE A 102 -10.16 1.41 -7.53
N ALA A 103 -9.64 1.96 -8.63
CA ALA A 103 -8.56 1.34 -9.38
C ALA A 103 -7.26 1.23 -8.56
N LEU A 104 -6.89 2.30 -7.85
CA LEU A 104 -5.71 2.32 -6.99
C LEU A 104 -5.85 1.37 -5.79
N HIS A 105 -7.00 1.34 -5.14
CA HIS A 105 -7.29 0.41 -4.05
C HIS A 105 -7.28 -1.05 -4.52
N GLY A 106 -7.73 -1.33 -5.74
CA GLY A 106 -7.59 -2.65 -6.35
C GLY A 106 -6.13 -3.09 -6.46
N ARG A 107 -5.24 -2.20 -6.90
CA ARG A 107 -3.80 -2.45 -6.98
C ARG A 107 -3.16 -2.60 -5.59
N LEU A 108 -3.50 -1.73 -4.66
CA LEU A 108 -3.01 -1.79 -3.28
C LEU A 108 -3.43 -3.10 -2.60
N ARG A 109 -4.68 -3.50 -2.75
CA ARG A 109 -5.18 -4.79 -2.26
C ARG A 109 -4.39 -5.97 -2.81
N ALA A 110 -4.14 -5.98 -4.12
CA ALA A 110 -3.36 -7.05 -4.77
C ALA A 110 -1.92 -7.11 -4.22
N LEU A 111 -1.30 -5.95 -4.00
CA LEU A 111 0.03 -5.81 -3.43
C LEU A 111 0.10 -6.35 -2.00
N ILE A 112 -0.84 -5.96 -1.14
CA ILE A 112 -0.93 -6.43 0.25
C ILE A 112 -1.15 -7.95 0.29
N ALA A 113 -2.10 -8.46 -0.51
CA ALA A 113 -2.36 -9.89 -0.56
C ALA A 113 -1.15 -10.70 -1.05
N ARG A 114 -0.40 -10.18 -2.03
CA ARG A 114 0.87 -10.78 -2.49
C ARG A 114 1.86 -10.88 -1.33
N ARG A 115 2.07 -9.80 -0.60
CA ARG A 115 2.97 -9.77 0.54
C ARG A 115 2.59 -10.78 1.61
N ILE A 116 1.33 -10.80 2.04
CA ILE A 116 0.86 -11.74 3.07
C ILE A 116 1.11 -13.19 2.64
N ARG A 117 0.86 -13.53 1.37
CA ARG A 117 1.15 -14.86 0.82
C ARG A 117 2.64 -15.19 0.87
N GLU A 118 3.50 -14.23 0.53
CA GLU A 118 4.94 -14.42 0.58
C GLU A 118 5.44 -14.64 2.00
N ASP A 119 4.93 -13.88 2.97
CA ASP A 119 5.27 -14.03 4.39
C ASP A 119 4.75 -15.36 4.96
N ALA A 120 3.53 -15.77 4.62
CA ALA A 120 2.98 -17.08 4.99
C ALA A 120 3.83 -18.24 4.46
N ARG A 121 4.24 -18.19 3.21
CA ARG A 121 5.13 -19.23 2.62
C ARG A 121 6.47 -19.32 3.34
N ARG A 122 7.05 -18.20 3.76
CA ARG A 122 8.32 -18.19 4.52
C ARG A 122 8.14 -18.76 5.93
N SER A 123 7.02 -18.48 6.59
CA SER A 123 6.73 -18.98 7.94
C SER A 123 6.38 -20.45 7.98
N MET A 124 5.87 -21.03 6.89
CA MET A 124 5.51 -22.45 6.80
C MET A 124 6.70 -23.39 6.56
N VAL A 125 7.89 -22.85 6.27
CA VAL A 125 9.12 -23.65 6.17
C VAL A 125 9.53 -24.09 7.57
N GLY A 126 9.01 -25.24 8.03
CA GLY A 126 9.39 -25.87 9.32
C GLY A 126 8.24 -26.19 10.29
N ILE A 127 6.98 -25.88 9.96
CA ILE A 127 5.83 -26.18 10.83
C ILE A 127 4.91 -27.17 10.14
N GLY A 128 4.83 -28.40 10.69
CA GLY A 128 4.08 -29.52 10.11
C GLY A 128 2.54 -29.47 10.27
N GLU A 129 1.98 -28.35 10.76
CA GLU A 129 0.52 -28.21 10.89
C GLU A 129 -0.07 -27.37 9.75
N ALA A 130 -1.10 -27.92 9.12
CA ALA A 130 -1.86 -27.16 8.10
C ALA A 130 -2.54 -25.93 8.74
N PRO A 131 -2.47 -24.76 8.11
CA PRO A 131 -3.14 -23.58 8.65
C PRO A 131 -4.65 -23.78 8.68
N ALA A 132 -5.31 -23.32 9.75
CA ALA A 132 -6.76 -23.42 9.94
C ALA A 132 -7.59 -22.76 8.81
N LEU A 133 -7.00 -21.81 8.07
CA LEU A 133 -7.60 -21.16 6.90
C LEU A 133 -6.67 -21.28 5.69
N PRO A 134 -7.21 -21.45 4.47
CA PRO A 134 -6.40 -21.39 3.27
C PRO A 134 -5.63 -20.07 3.20
N PRO A 135 -4.28 -20.10 2.97
CA PRO A 135 -3.45 -18.88 2.96
C PRO A 135 -3.91 -17.81 1.96
N ASP A 136 -4.43 -18.23 0.81
CA ASP A 136 -4.98 -17.30 -0.19
C ASP A 136 -6.24 -16.59 0.29
N LEU A 137 -7.13 -17.31 0.99
CA LEU A 137 -8.35 -16.73 1.57
C LEU A 137 -7.97 -15.72 2.66
N LEU A 138 -7.06 -16.09 3.56
CA LEU A 138 -6.59 -15.20 4.62
C LEU A 138 -5.96 -13.92 4.02
N ALA A 139 -5.10 -14.06 3.02
CA ALA A 139 -4.46 -12.93 2.37
C ALA A 139 -5.47 -11.97 1.71
N GLN A 140 -6.48 -12.51 1.02
CA GLN A 140 -7.54 -11.71 0.40
C GLN A 140 -8.44 -11.04 1.45
N PHE A 141 -8.78 -11.76 2.51
CA PHE A 141 -9.60 -11.25 3.60
C PHE A 141 -8.91 -10.05 4.28
N VAL A 142 -7.67 -10.23 4.73
CA VAL A 142 -6.90 -9.17 5.41
C VAL A 142 -6.70 -7.96 4.52
N ALA A 143 -6.31 -8.17 3.25
CA ALA A 143 -6.11 -7.08 2.31
C ALA A 143 -7.42 -6.31 2.01
N SER A 144 -8.54 -7.02 1.85
CA SER A 144 -9.84 -6.39 1.58
C SER A 144 -10.38 -5.64 2.79
N THR A 145 -10.24 -6.21 3.99
CA THR A 145 -10.61 -5.54 5.25
C THR A 145 -9.82 -4.25 5.43
N PHE A 146 -8.51 -4.27 5.13
CA PHE A 146 -7.70 -3.06 5.19
C PHE A 146 -8.21 -1.96 4.26
N ILE A 147 -8.55 -2.29 3.01
CA ILE A 147 -9.08 -1.30 2.07
C ILE A 147 -10.41 -0.72 2.56
N VAL A 148 -11.31 -1.54 3.12
CA VAL A 148 -12.59 -1.06 3.69
C VAL A 148 -12.33 -0.09 4.85
N VAL A 149 -11.43 -0.44 5.75
CA VAL A 149 -11.06 0.39 6.91
C VAL A 149 -10.41 1.70 6.46
N LEU A 150 -9.50 1.64 5.49
CA LEU A 150 -8.84 2.82 4.92
C LEU A 150 -9.85 3.75 4.24
N ASP A 151 -10.74 3.22 3.40
CA ASP A 151 -11.80 3.99 2.73
C ASP A 151 -12.70 4.69 3.74
N TRP A 152 -13.17 3.94 4.75
CA TRP A 152 -14.01 4.49 5.79
C TRP A 152 -13.31 5.63 6.55
N TRP A 153 -12.05 5.44 6.94
CA TRP A 153 -11.27 6.44 7.67
C TRP A 153 -11.04 7.73 6.86
N LEU A 154 -10.79 7.59 5.57
CA LEU A 154 -10.57 8.72 4.67
C LEU A 154 -11.90 9.47 4.36
N ASP A 155 -12.99 8.72 4.10
CA ASP A 155 -14.27 9.30 3.69
C ASP A 155 -15.01 9.99 4.84
N THR A 156 -14.95 9.42 6.05
CA THR A 156 -15.61 9.97 7.24
C THR A 156 -14.86 11.11 7.89
N ARG A 157 -13.63 11.39 7.44
CA ARG A 157 -12.71 12.31 8.13
C ARG A 157 -12.64 12.01 9.63
N SER A 158 -12.61 10.74 9.96
CA SER A 158 -12.58 10.25 11.34
C SER A 158 -11.48 10.97 12.14
N PRO A 159 -11.74 11.36 13.40
CA PRO A 159 -10.75 11.96 14.28
C PRO A 159 -9.71 10.96 14.79
N LEU A 160 -9.89 9.65 14.53
CA LEU A 160 -8.97 8.62 14.97
C LEU A 160 -7.58 8.84 14.35
N SER A 161 -6.56 8.73 15.19
CA SER A 161 -5.17 8.73 14.75
C SER A 161 -4.84 7.46 13.94
N PRO A 162 -3.72 7.45 13.20
CA PRO A 162 -3.24 6.25 12.52
C PRO A 162 -3.08 5.03 13.43
N VAL A 163 -2.62 5.24 14.66
CA VAL A 163 -2.42 4.18 15.67
C VAL A 163 -3.76 3.59 16.10
N GLU A 164 -4.74 4.43 16.46
CA GLU A 164 -6.07 3.97 16.85
C GLU A 164 -6.78 3.25 15.69
N MET A 165 -6.57 3.70 14.46
CA MET A 165 -7.13 3.05 13.29
C MET A 165 -6.46 1.71 12.99
N ASP A 166 -5.16 1.59 13.22
CA ASP A 166 -4.42 0.34 13.15
C ASP A 166 -4.93 -0.68 14.18
N GLU A 167 -5.16 -0.24 15.42
CA GLU A 167 -5.73 -1.07 16.48
C GLU A 167 -7.12 -1.61 16.11
N VAL A 168 -7.98 -0.76 15.55
CA VAL A 168 -9.31 -1.17 15.02
C VAL A 168 -9.15 -2.24 13.95
N PHE A 169 -8.29 -2.00 12.96
CA PHE A 169 -8.05 -2.96 11.89
C PHE A 169 -7.49 -4.29 12.42
N CYS A 170 -6.47 -4.24 13.26
CA CYS A 170 -5.85 -5.43 13.84
C CYS A 170 -6.86 -6.24 14.68
N SER A 171 -7.70 -5.56 15.45
CA SER A 171 -8.76 -6.19 16.25
C SER A 171 -9.79 -6.90 15.36
N LEU A 172 -10.28 -6.26 14.30
CA LEU A 172 -11.21 -6.87 13.34
C LEU A 172 -10.63 -8.15 12.72
N VAL A 173 -9.39 -8.10 12.27
CA VAL A 173 -8.71 -9.26 11.68
C VAL A 173 -8.52 -10.37 12.72
N ALA A 174 -8.07 -10.06 13.93
CA ALA A 174 -7.82 -11.02 14.98
C ALA A 174 -9.10 -11.78 15.39
N HIS A 175 -10.20 -11.05 15.60
CA HIS A 175 -11.49 -11.66 15.96
C HIS A 175 -12.05 -12.56 14.85
N ALA A 176 -11.97 -12.12 13.61
CA ALA A 176 -12.45 -12.91 12.48
C ALA A 176 -11.64 -14.21 12.29
N VAL A 177 -10.31 -14.11 12.40
CA VAL A 177 -9.43 -15.29 12.28
C VAL A 177 -9.61 -16.25 13.45
N HIS A 178 -9.74 -15.73 14.68
CA HIS A 178 -9.99 -16.54 15.87
C HIS A 178 -11.33 -17.26 15.77
N GLY A 179 -12.41 -16.55 15.43
CA GLY A 179 -13.74 -17.13 15.26
C GLY A 179 -13.79 -18.23 14.19
N ALA A 180 -13.06 -18.06 13.09
CA ALA A 180 -12.97 -19.08 12.05
C ALA A 180 -12.24 -20.37 12.52
N ARG A 181 -11.27 -20.25 13.43
CA ARG A 181 -10.56 -21.41 14.01
C ARG A 181 -11.42 -22.19 15.01
N THR A 182 -12.27 -21.52 15.76
CA THR A 182 -13.16 -22.14 16.75
C THR A 182 -14.44 -22.74 16.14
N ALA A 183 -14.78 -22.32 14.93
CA ALA A 183 -15.94 -22.84 14.20
C ALA A 183 -15.65 -24.10 13.35
N SER A 184 -14.39 -24.55 13.30
CA SER A 184 -14.07 -25.86 12.68
C SER A 184 -14.53 -26.99 13.60
N PRO A 185 -15.36 -27.93 13.11
CA PRO A 185 -15.87 -29.07 13.89
C PRO A 185 -14.77 -30.05 14.30
#